data_cd2b714d9672a0c0547b86dbfa9fd6da
#
_entry.id   cd2b714d9672a0c0547b86dbfa9fd6da
#
_cell.length_a   1.000
_cell.length_b   1.000
_cell.length_c   1.000
_cell.angle_alpha   90.00
_cell.angle_beta   90.00
_cell.angle_gamma   90.00
#
_symmetry.space_group_name_H-M   'P 1'
#
loop_
_entity.id
_entity.type
_entity.pdbx_description
1 polymer ?
#
loop_
_entity_poly.entity_id
_entity_poly.type
_entity_poly.pdbx_seq_one_letter_code
_entity_poly.pdbx_strand_id
1 'polypeptide(L)'
;MISYQKKTLKNGLKVIVNRDNTTPLVTINMLYQVGARNERTDRTGFAHLFEHLMFGGTRRYPDFDLVVDDMGGESNAFTNNDYTNYYITVPCQFLEQALRLEADRMLGDWDIANNSWKVLDVQKRVVTEEYNQRYVNQPYGDVWMLLRPLCYRVHPYRWCTIGADIKHVQDATLQDVRDFFDRYYQPSNAILSIAGNLDEAKTIALVEQIFGDIPSSLLIDQPILPQEPEQTEARRQIVERQVPNNALYKAWVMSDRWSPDYYVYDMISDVLSNGHSSRMYRRLVQEEALFTEINAYITGDLDKGLFVVSGKLNNGTPFERAEEAIDQEIKKLQQEPISSHEIEKVANKFENTFVYSQYKSADRALSLCYYEMIGNIELVNTEPDHYREVTPADLQRVANRLTQERSSSLTIKRIE
;
A
#
# COMPACT_ATOMS: atom_id res chain seq x y z
N MET A 1 -20.01 0.15 -14.51
CA MET A 1 -18.95 1.02 -15.10
C MET A 1 -18.96 2.33 -14.33
N ILE A 2 -17.82 2.74 -13.78
CA ILE A 2 -17.66 3.99 -13.06
C ILE A 2 -17.44 5.11 -14.08
N SER A 3 -18.34 6.10 -14.10
CA SER A 3 -18.19 7.33 -14.88
C SER A 3 -17.46 8.37 -14.04
N TYR A 4 -16.63 9.19 -14.66
CA TYR A 4 -15.92 10.27 -13.97
C TYR A 4 -15.63 11.43 -14.92
N GLN A 5 -15.42 12.62 -14.34
CA GLN A 5 -14.86 13.77 -15.03
C GLN A 5 -13.47 14.07 -14.45
N LYS A 6 -12.54 14.50 -15.31
CA LYS A 6 -11.17 14.81 -14.91
C LYS A 6 -10.76 16.19 -15.38
N LYS A 7 -10.07 16.95 -14.51
CA LYS A 7 -9.48 18.26 -14.83
C LYS A 7 -8.13 18.39 -14.14
N THR A 8 -7.14 18.95 -14.82
CA THR A 8 -5.89 19.39 -14.18
C THR A 8 -5.95 20.90 -13.99
N LEU A 9 -5.75 21.37 -12.76
CA LEU A 9 -5.70 22.79 -12.45
C LEU A 9 -4.37 23.43 -12.90
N LYS A 10 -4.32 24.76 -12.94
CA LYS A 10 -3.12 25.50 -13.36
C LYS A 10 -1.88 25.25 -12.48
N ASN A 11 -2.11 24.94 -11.20
CA ASN A 11 -1.05 24.59 -10.24
C ASN A 11 -0.65 23.11 -10.27
N GLY A 12 -1.18 22.33 -11.23
CA GLY A 12 -0.83 20.94 -11.43
C GLY A 12 -1.69 19.92 -10.66
N LEU A 13 -2.59 20.35 -9.77
CA LEU A 13 -3.49 19.44 -9.06
C LEU A 13 -4.39 18.71 -10.06
N LYS A 14 -4.36 17.39 -10.04
CA LYS A 14 -5.27 16.54 -10.80
C LYS A 14 -6.56 16.33 -10.00
N VAL A 15 -7.70 16.65 -10.62
CA VAL A 15 -9.03 16.56 -9.99
C VAL A 15 -9.86 15.54 -10.75
N ILE A 16 -10.47 14.61 -10.01
CA ILE A 16 -11.34 13.58 -10.57
C ILE A 16 -12.66 13.62 -9.79
N VAL A 17 -13.78 13.60 -10.49
CA VAL A 17 -15.11 13.68 -9.88
C VAL A 17 -15.97 12.53 -10.39
N ASN A 18 -16.55 11.77 -9.46
CA ASN A 18 -17.46 10.66 -9.72
C ASN A 18 -18.80 10.91 -9.04
N ARG A 19 -19.87 11.03 -9.82
CA ARG A 19 -21.22 11.23 -9.29
C ARG A 19 -21.88 9.91 -8.96
N ASP A 20 -22.40 9.81 -7.73
CA ASP A 20 -23.24 8.71 -7.27
C ASP A 20 -24.42 9.25 -6.42
N ASN A 21 -25.61 9.27 -6.99
CA ASN A 21 -26.82 9.77 -6.32
C ASN A 21 -27.52 8.70 -5.44
N THR A 22 -26.97 7.51 -5.34
CA THR A 22 -27.54 6.42 -4.53
C THR A 22 -27.22 6.54 -3.05
N THR A 23 -26.31 7.44 -2.69
CA THR A 23 -25.88 7.74 -1.32
C THR A 23 -26.10 9.21 -0.98
N PRO A 24 -26.41 9.58 0.28
CA PRO A 24 -26.41 10.97 0.73
C PRO A 24 -25.01 11.50 1.08
N LEU A 25 -23.97 10.67 0.96
CA LEU A 25 -22.62 10.99 1.36
C LEU A 25 -21.75 11.42 0.16
N VAL A 26 -20.66 12.09 0.48
CA VAL A 26 -19.57 12.38 -0.44
C VAL A 26 -18.23 12.08 0.26
N THR A 27 -17.32 11.47 -0.49
CA THR A 27 -15.94 11.23 -0.03
C THR A 27 -15.00 12.10 -0.84
N ILE A 28 -14.12 12.80 -0.13
CA ILE A 28 -12.99 13.55 -0.65
C ILE A 28 -11.76 12.73 -0.36
N ASN A 29 -11.01 12.37 -1.38
CA ASN A 29 -9.78 11.57 -1.26
C ASN A 29 -8.60 12.32 -1.86
N MET A 30 -7.59 12.59 -1.06
CA MET A 30 -6.35 13.26 -1.45
C MET A 30 -5.19 12.27 -1.39
N LEU A 31 -4.61 11.96 -2.55
CA LEU A 31 -3.44 11.10 -2.67
C LEU A 31 -2.21 11.95 -3.01
N TYR A 32 -1.19 11.90 -2.16
CA TYR A 32 0.13 12.47 -2.45
C TYR A 32 1.06 11.37 -2.95
N GLN A 33 1.74 11.64 -4.07
CA GLN A 33 2.65 10.67 -4.71
C GLN A 33 4.00 10.64 -3.97
N VAL A 34 3.94 10.32 -2.69
CA VAL A 34 5.08 10.17 -1.79
C VAL A 34 4.82 9.07 -0.77
N GLY A 35 5.72 8.12 -0.68
CA GLY A 35 5.68 7.02 0.28
C GLY A 35 7.09 6.71 0.80
N ALA A 36 7.24 5.57 1.47
CA ALA A 36 8.52 5.21 2.09
C ALA A 36 9.68 5.13 1.07
N ARG A 37 9.43 4.83 -0.20
CA ARG A 37 10.48 4.78 -1.23
C ARG A 37 11.12 6.13 -1.55
N ASN A 38 10.43 7.23 -1.26
CA ASN A 38 10.91 8.57 -1.55
C ASN A 38 11.80 9.14 -0.43
N GLU A 39 11.96 8.41 0.66
CA GLU A 39 12.70 8.83 1.83
C GLU A 39 14.21 8.72 1.61
N ARG A 40 14.95 9.56 2.33
CA ARG A 40 16.41 9.45 2.39
C ARG A 40 16.81 8.27 3.30
N THR A 41 17.91 7.62 2.98
CA THR A 41 18.40 6.45 3.74
C THR A 41 18.75 6.75 5.21
N ASP A 42 19.03 8.02 5.54
CA ASP A 42 19.32 8.52 6.88
C ASP A 42 18.11 9.20 7.56
N ARG A 43 16.95 9.20 6.91
CA ARG A 43 15.69 9.83 7.35
C ARG A 43 14.51 8.99 6.87
N THR A 44 14.42 7.75 7.33
CA THR A 44 13.32 6.84 7.00
C THR A 44 12.19 6.92 8.03
N GLY A 45 10.96 6.56 7.63
CA GLY A 45 9.75 6.67 8.47
C GLY A 45 9.07 8.04 8.36
N PHE A 46 9.55 8.94 7.50
CA PHE A 46 9.02 10.30 7.35
C PHE A 46 7.67 10.34 6.67
N ALA A 47 7.43 9.54 5.65
CA ALA A 47 6.13 9.48 4.99
C ALA A 47 5.03 9.09 6.00
N HIS A 48 5.29 8.12 6.85
CA HIS A 48 4.38 7.71 7.91
C HIS A 48 4.27 8.75 9.05
N LEU A 49 5.38 9.38 9.45
CA LEU A 49 5.34 10.50 10.39
C LEU A 49 4.45 11.63 9.87
N PHE A 50 4.51 11.92 8.55
CA PHE A 50 3.67 12.92 7.91
C PHE A 50 2.20 12.54 7.92
N GLU A 51 1.86 11.27 7.74
CA GLU A 51 0.48 10.81 7.91
C GLU A 51 -0.08 11.29 9.25
N HIS A 52 0.66 11.11 10.34
CA HIS A 52 0.27 11.57 11.67
C HIS A 52 0.27 13.11 11.82
N LEU A 53 1.30 13.76 11.30
CA LEU A 53 1.42 15.24 11.42
C LEU A 53 0.27 15.97 10.74
N MET A 54 -0.28 15.42 9.67
CA MET A 54 -1.36 16.02 8.90
C MET A 54 -2.71 16.05 9.63
N PHE A 55 -2.84 15.35 10.75
CA PHE A 55 -3.97 15.46 11.68
C PHE A 55 -3.71 16.44 12.83
N GLY A 56 -2.52 17.01 12.92
CA GLY A 56 -2.11 17.90 13.99
C GLY A 56 -2.75 19.29 13.99
N GLY A 57 -3.62 19.57 13.02
CA GLY A 57 -4.32 20.84 12.86
C GLY A 57 -3.44 21.94 12.25
N THR A 58 -4.06 23.07 11.94
CA THR A 58 -3.47 24.29 11.37
C THR A 58 -3.85 25.50 12.21
N ARG A 59 -3.41 26.70 11.87
CA ARG A 59 -3.88 27.93 12.54
C ARG A 59 -5.38 28.13 12.37
N ARG A 60 -5.90 27.79 11.20
CA ARG A 60 -7.32 27.99 10.89
C ARG A 60 -8.20 26.92 11.50
N TYR A 61 -7.71 25.69 11.51
CA TYR A 61 -8.39 24.52 12.05
C TYR A 61 -7.48 23.81 13.06
N PRO A 62 -7.41 24.33 14.31
CA PRO A 62 -6.49 23.80 15.33
C PRO A 62 -6.75 22.36 15.74
N ASP A 63 -7.98 21.90 15.55
CA ASP A 63 -8.43 20.53 15.82
C ASP A 63 -9.13 19.99 14.56
N PHE A 64 -8.41 19.17 13.82
CA PHE A 64 -8.90 18.59 12.57
C PHE A 64 -10.07 17.63 12.80
N ASP A 65 -9.94 16.76 13.79
CA ASP A 65 -10.93 15.72 14.06
C ASP A 65 -12.25 16.33 14.55
N LEU A 66 -12.18 17.36 15.39
CA LEU A 66 -13.37 18.08 15.84
C LEU A 66 -14.15 18.69 14.67
N VAL A 67 -13.45 19.25 13.67
CA VAL A 67 -14.14 19.82 12.47
C VAL A 67 -14.84 18.72 11.66
N VAL A 68 -14.23 17.55 11.53
CA VAL A 68 -14.84 16.39 10.85
C VAL A 68 -16.04 15.86 11.64
N ASP A 69 -15.90 15.72 12.94
CA ASP A 69 -16.99 15.28 13.84
C ASP A 69 -18.20 16.25 13.82
N ASP A 70 -17.95 17.56 13.82
CA ASP A 70 -19.02 18.58 13.70
C ASP A 70 -19.80 18.47 12.38
N MET A 71 -19.18 17.97 11.31
CA MET A 71 -19.83 17.67 10.05
C MET A 71 -20.58 16.32 10.06
N GLY A 72 -20.46 15.52 11.13
CA GLY A 72 -20.94 14.14 11.17
C GLY A 72 -20.18 13.22 10.21
N GLY A 73 -18.91 13.50 9.99
CA GLY A 73 -18.05 12.80 9.05
C GLY A 73 -17.14 11.77 9.71
N GLU A 74 -16.39 11.10 8.86
CA GLU A 74 -15.26 10.25 9.24
C GLU A 74 -14.03 10.60 8.41
N SER A 75 -12.85 10.50 8.97
CA SER A 75 -11.59 10.69 8.28
C SER A 75 -10.61 9.58 8.62
N ASN A 76 -9.71 9.29 7.68
CA ASN A 76 -8.60 8.39 7.93
C ASN A 76 -7.48 8.66 6.91
N ALA A 77 -6.33 8.03 7.15
CA ALA A 77 -5.19 8.04 6.24
C ALA A 77 -4.45 6.72 6.28
N PHE A 78 -3.58 6.52 5.31
CA PHE A 78 -2.60 5.45 5.32
C PHE A 78 -1.40 5.81 4.44
N THR A 79 -0.26 5.23 4.80
CA THR A 79 0.99 5.34 4.05
C THR A 79 1.46 3.95 3.64
N ASN A 80 1.89 3.82 2.40
CA ASN A 80 2.58 2.64 1.91
C ASN A 80 3.96 3.00 1.34
N ASN A 81 4.56 2.08 0.59
CA ASN A 81 5.86 2.33 0.00
C ASN A 81 5.85 3.46 -1.04
N ASP A 82 4.72 3.71 -1.70
CA ASP A 82 4.62 4.48 -2.95
C ASP A 82 3.86 5.78 -2.82
N TYR A 83 2.86 5.83 -1.92
CA TYR A 83 2.02 7.02 -1.74
C TYR A 83 1.47 7.13 -0.31
N THR A 84 1.03 8.33 0.04
CA THR A 84 0.29 8.64 1.27
C THR A 84 -1.09 9.15 0.88
N ASN A 85 -2.12 8.60 1.49
CA ASN A 85 -3.51 8.87 1.15
C ASN A 85 -4.30 9.35 2.35
N TYR A 86 -5.11 10.39 2.16
CA TYR A 86 -6.01 10.95 3.15
C TYR A 86 -7.42 10.95 2.58
N TYR A 87 -8.42 10.68 3.41
CA TYR A 87 -9.80 10.82 2.97
C TYR A 87 -10.72 11.32 4.08
N ILE A 88 -11.77 12.03 3.66
CA ILE A 88 -12.87 12.49 4.50
C ILE A 88 -14.16 12.08 3.83
N THR A 89 -15.06 11.42 4.58
CA THR A 89 -16.42 11.11 4.14
C THR A 89 -17.41 11.92 4.99
N VAL A 90 -18.27 12.72 4.35
CA VAL A 90 -19.25 13.58 5.01
C VAL A 90 -20.60 13.53 4.31
N PRO A 91 -21.71 13.94 4.96
CA PRO A 91 -22.95 14.27 4.26
C PRO A 91 -22.72 15.34 3.19
N CYS A 92 -23.33 15.19 2.02
CA CYS A 92 -23.02 15.98 0.82
C CYS A 92 -23.19 17.50 0.98
N GLN A 93 -24.00 17.98 1.94
CA GLN A 93 -24.13 19.42 2.25
C GLN A 93 -22.83 20.02 2.84
N PHE A 94 -21.92 19.22 3.38
CA PHE A 94 -20.65 19.67 3.93
C PHE A 94 -19.46 19.54 2.96
N LEU A 95 -19.72 19.23 1.68
CA LEU A 95 -18.66 19.08 0.65
C LEU A 95 -17.71 20.29 0.62
N GLU A 96 -18.23 21.52 0.60
CA GLU A 96 -17.40 22.73 0.55
C GLU A 96 -16.52 22.86 1.80
N GLN A 97 -17.09 22.60 2.97
CA GLN A 97 -16.34 22.72 4.23
C GLN A 97 -15.21 21.68 4.30
N ALA A 98 -15.47 20.46 3.89
CA ALA A 98 -14.45 19.40 3.86
C ALA A 98 -13.36 19.68 2.80
N LEU A 99 -13.71 20.24 1.63
CA LEU A 99 -12.72 20.68 0.63
C LEU A 99 -11.84 21.82 1.17
N ARG A 100 -12.40 22.77 1.92
CA ARG A 100 -11.63 23.85 2.57
C ARG A 100 -10.68 23.32 3.65
N LEU A 101 -11.09 22.28 4.38
CA LEU A 101 -10.25 21.63 5.37
C LEU A 101 -9.05 20.93 4.71
N GLU A 102 -9.26 20.23 3.59
CA GLU A 102 -8.18 19.61 2.82
C GLU A 102 -7.25 20.64 2.15
N ALA A 103 -7.79 21.74 1.65
CA ALA A 103 -6.97 22.81 1.08
C ALA A 103 -6.09 23.49 2.15
N ASP A 104 -6.61 23.68 3.34
CA ASP A 104 -5.86 24.25 4.47
C ASP A 104 -4.73 23.31 4.93
N ARG A 105 -4.99 22.00 4.96
CA ARG A 105 -3.95 20.97 5.17
C ARG A 105 -2.85 21.05 4.12
N MET A 106 -3.19 21.20 2.85
CA MET A 106 -2.23 21.31 1.74
C MET A 106 -1.42 22.62 1.80
N LEU A 107 -2.00 23.71 2.29
CA LEU A 107 -1.28 24.99 2.51
C LEU A 107 -0.21 24.88 3.59
N GLY A 108 -0.38 23.98 4.55
CA GLY A 108 0.59 23.75 5.61
C GLY A 108 0.82 24.98 6.51
N ASP A 109 -0.22 25.81 6.72
CA ASP A 109 -0.13 26.95 7.63
C ASP A 109 -0.14 26.48 9.09
N TRP A 110 0.88 25.71 9.42
CA TRP A 110 1.09 25.27 10.80
C TRP A 110 1.58 26.43 11.64
N ASP A 111 1.05 26.57 12.85
CA ASP A 111 1.53 27.60 13.79
C ASP A 111 2.90 27.21 14.36
N ILE A 112 3.93 27.36 13.52
CA ILE A 112 5.31 27.02 13.84
C ILE A 112 5.83 27.81 15.04
N ALA A 113 5.34 29.05 15.23
CA ALA A 113 5.84 29.93 16.29
C ALA A 113 5.35 29.49 17.68
N ASN A 114 4.12 28.95 17.79
CA ASN A 114 3.49 28.72 19.09
C ASN A 114 3.19 27.26 19.42
N ASN A 115 3.04 26.35 18.45
CA ASN A 115 2.55 25.00 18.71
C ASN A 115 3.21 23.86 17.94
N SER A 116 3.92 24.12 16.84
CA SER A 116 4.41 23.05 15.95
C SER A 116 5.44 22.11 16.58
N TRP A 117 6.25 22.62 17.50
CA TRP A 117 7.16 21.75 18.27
C TRP A 117 6.39 20.72 19.10
N LYS A 118 5.29 21.14 19.72
CA LYS A 118 4.50 20.23 20.56
C LYS A 118 3.84 19.14 19.71
N VAL A 119 3.33 19.50 18.53
CA VAL A 119 2.73 18.53 17.60
C VAL A 119 3.78 17.54 17.12
N LEU A 120 4.95 18.01 16.67
CA LEU A 120 6.03 17.12 16.22
C LEU A 120 6.48 16.19 17.36
N ASP A 121 6.73 16.70 18.55
CA ASP A 121 7.16 15.89 19.70
C ASP A 121 6.08 14.90 20.16
N VAL A 122 4.81 15.25 20.01
CA VAL A 122 3.69 14.33 20.28
C VAL A 122 3.69 13.20 19.25
N GLN A 123 3.72 13.55 17.96
CA GLN A 123 3.63 12.54 16.90
C GLN A 123 4.87 11.62 16.84
N LYS A 124 6.07 12.14 17.12
CA LYS A 124 7.27 11.31 17.30
C LYS A 124 7.08 10.24 18.39
N ARG A 125 6.43 10.60 19.49
CA ARG A 125 6.11 9.65 20.57
C ARG A 125 5.03 8.66 20.13
N VAL A 126 3.98 9.13 19.45
CA VAL A 126 2.91 8.26 18.94
C VAL A 126 3.48 7.20 17.98
N VAL A 127 4.28 7.63 17.00
CA VAL A 127 4.93 6.70 16.05
C VAL A 127 5.90 5.75 16.75
N THR A 128 6.64 6.23 17.77
CA THR A 128 7.52 5.37 18.58
C THR A 128 6.72 4.31 19.35
N GLU A 129 5.60 4.68 19.92
CA GLU A 129 4.72 3.71 20.62
C GLU A 129 4.08 2.72 19.65
N GLU A 130 3.68 3.18 18.46
CA GLU A 130 3.20 2.29 17.41
C GLU A 130 4.28 1.30 16.95
N TYR A 131 5.53 1.76 16.80
CA TYR A 131 6.67 0.88 16.54
C TYR A 131 6.81 -0.19 17.63
N ASN A 132 6.77 0.20 18.88
CA ASN A 132 6.85 -0.75 19.99
C ASN A 132 5.69 -1.75 19.97
N GLN A 133 4.47 -1.28 19.77
CA GLN A 133 3.28 -2.12 19.78
C GLN A 133 3.25 -3.09 18.60
N ARG A 134 3.53 -2.63 17.37
CA ARG A 134 3.36 -3.44 16.15
C ARG A 134 4.57 -4.30 15.80
N TYR A 135 5.78 -3.80 16.09
CA TYR A 135 7.01 -4.45 15.63
C TYR A 135 7.81 -5.11 16.73
N VAL A 136 7.78 -4.59 17.96
CA VAL A 136 8.55 -5.14 19.09
C VAL A 136 7.72 -6.09 19.94
N ASN A 137 6.50 -5.68 20.32
CA ASN A 137 5.70 -6.38 21.31
C ASN A 137 4.74 -7.42 20.71
N GLN A 138 4.59 -7.49 19.39
CA GLN A 138 3.75 -8.49 18.74
C GLN A 138 4.56 -9.69 18.25
N PRO A 139 4.04 -10.92 18.45
CA PRO A 139 4.62 -12.10 17.79
C PRO A 139 4.68 -11.89 16.28
N TYR A 140 5.84 -12.17 15.68
CA TYR A 140 6.12 -11.97 14.26
C TYR A 140 6.09 -10.50 13.78
N GLY A 141 6.03 -9.53 14.69
CA GLY A 141 5.93 -8.12 14.32
C GLY A 141 7.11 -7.59 13.48
N ASP A 142 8.31 -8.09 13.74
CA ASP A 142 9.53 -7.66 13.06
C ASP A 142 9.83 -8.38 11.73
N VAL A 143 8.96 -9.28 11.28
CA VAL A 143 9.16 -10.09 10.06
C VAL A 143 9.49 -9.24 8.85
N TRP A 144 8.72 -8.19 8.59
CA TRP A 144 8.96 -7.34 7.42
C TRP A 144 10.23 -6.52 7.52
N MET A 145 10.63 -6.13 8.73
CA MET A 145 11.90 -5.43 8.98
C MET A 145 13.11 -6.33 8.71
N LEU A 146 12.93 -7.66 8.80
CA LEU A 146 13.96 -8.66 8.51
C LEU A 146 13.91 -9.14 7.05
N LEU A 147 12.72 -9.39 6.52
CA LEU A 147 12.53 -9.96 5.19
C LEU A 147 12.86 -8.96 4.07
N ARG A 148 12.42 -7.68 4.20
CA ARG A 148 12.67 -6.67 3.16
C ARG A 148 14.15 -6.44 2.90
N PRO A 149 15.05 -6.21 3.90
CA PRO A 149 16.49 -6.08 3.65
C PRO A 149 17.15 -7.37 3.12
N LEU A 150 16.54 -8.53 3.37
CA LEU A 150 17.00 -9.79 2.81
C LEU A 150 16.70 -9.88 1.31
N CYS A 151 15.55 -9.35 0.88
CA CYS A 151 15.12 -9.33 -0.52
C CYS A 151 15.78 -8.22 -1.34
N TYR A 152 15.85 -7.00 -0.78
CA TYR A 152 16.34 -5.80 -1.47
C TYR A 152 17.69 -5.35 -0.91
N ARG A 153 18.67 -5.13 -1.77
CA ARG A 153 20.01 -4.64 -1.40
C ARG A 153 20.14 -3.13 -1.54
N VAL A 154 19.55 -2.58 -2.60
CA VAL A 154 19.71 -1.17 -2.96
C VAL A 154 18.40 -0.40 -3.05
N HIS A 155 17.31 -1.06 -3.45
CA HIS A 155 16.02 -0.40 -3.60
C HIS A 155 15.45 0.04 -2.25
N PRO A 156 14.80 1.23 -2.14
CA PRO A 156 14.19 1.72 -0.90
C PRO A 156 13.12 0.80 -0.30
N TYR A 157 12.54 -0.13 -1.04
CA TYR A 157 11.64 -1.15 -0.49
C TYR A 157 12.29 -2.08 0.55
N ARG A 158 13.59 -1.93 0.80
CA ARG A 158 14.30 -2.64 1.87
C ARG A 158 13.92 -2.22 3.28
N TRP A 159 13.23 -1.08 3.46
CA TRP A 159 12.68 -0.69 4.76
C TRP A 159 11.16 -0.63 4.75
N CYS A 160 10.57 -0.72 5.93
CA CYS A 160 9.14 -0.57 6.14
C CYS A 160 8.73 0.90 6.21
N THR A 161 7.44 1.19 6.09
CA THR A 161 6.90 2.54 6.23
C THR A 161 7.20 3.19 7.58
N ILE A 162 7.32 2.40 8.65
CA ILE A 162 7.73 2.87 9.98
C ILE A 162 9.21 3.32 10.03
N GLY A 163 9.99 3.03 9.00
CA GLY A 163 11.42 3.35 8.87
C GLY A 163 12.34 2.13 9.04
N ALA A 164 13.59 2.30 8.63
CA ALA A 164 14.65 1.31 8.85
C ALA A 164 15.15 1.33 10.31
N ASP A 165 15.15 2.50 10.94
CA ASP A 165 15.50 2.72 12.34
C ASP A 165 14.56 3.79 12.92
N ILE A 166 13.91 3.47 14.02
CA ILE A 166 12.98 4.39 14.70
C ILE A 166 13.67 5.69 15.17
N LYS A 167 14.98 5.68 15.35
CA LYS A 167 15.76 6.87 15.67
C LYS A 167 15.65 7.95 14.61
N HIS A 168 15.48 7.60 13.32
CA HIS A 168 15.28 8.59 12.27
C HIS A 168 14.05 9.46 12.53
N VAL A 169 12.97 8.86 13.07
CA VAL A 169 11.76 9.57 13.48
C VAL A 169 11.99 10.33 14.79
N GLN A 170 12.62 9.68 15.78
CA GLN A 170 12.88 10.32 17.09
C GLN A 170 13.78 11.57 16.99
N ASP A 171 14.75 11.53 16.08
CA ASP A 171 15.71 12.62 15.84
C ASP A 171 15.23 13.62 14.78
N ALA A 172 14.02 13.46 14.24
CA ALA A 172 13.45 14.38 13.25
C ALA A 172 13.40 15.81 13.78
N THR A 173 13.86 16.76 12.97
CA THR A 173 13.86 18.18 13.27
C THR A 173 12.72 18.89 12.53
N LEU A 174 12.36 20.12 12.96
CA LEU A 174 11.40 20.95 12.20
C LEU A 174 11.89 21.25 10.79
N GLN A 175 13.19 21.37 10.59
CA GLN A 175 13.73 21.61 9.25
C GLN A 175 13.53 20.40 8.35
N ASP A 176 13.79 19.19 8.85
CA ASP A 176 13.52 17.95 8.10
C ASP A 176 12.04 17.85 7.70
N VAL A 177 11.13 18.23 8.62
CA VAL A 177 9.68 18.25 8.38
C VAL A 177 9.31 19.25 7.28
N ARG A 178 9.85 20.46 7.34
CA ARG A 178 9.61 21.50 6.31
C ARG A 178 10.12 21.05 4.94
N ASP A 179 11.37 20.58 4.89
CA ASP A 179 11.99 20.16 3.63
C ASP A 179 11.17 19.03 2.96
N PHE A 180 10.62 18.10 3.77
CA PHE A 180 9.78 17.02 3.26
C PHE A 180 8.42 17.54 2.79
N PHE A 181 7.78 18.43 3.57
CA PHE A 181 6.51 19.05 3.19
C PHE A 181 6.64 19.84 1.89
N ASP A 182 7.57 20.80 1.85
CA ASP A 182 7.78 21.69 0.71
C ASP A 182 8.10 20.93 -0.57
N ARG A 183 8.73 19.75 -0.43
CA ARG A 183 9.05 18.89 -1.56
C ARG A 183 7.86 18.11 -2.08
N TYR A 184 7.06 17.53 -1.20
CA TYR A 184 6.09 16.51 -1.59
C TYR A 184 4.63 16.87 -1.42
N TYR A 185 4.30 17.77 -0.47
CA TYR A 185 2.91 18.11 -0.13
C TYR A 185 2.45 19.36 -0.88
N GLN A 186 2.39 19.26 -2.20
CA GLN A 186 2.01 20.35 -3.07
C GLN A 186 1.07 19.88 -4.19
N PRO A 187 0.25 20.80 -4.75
CA PRO A 187 -0.76 20.48 -5.77
C PRO A 187 -0.27 19.60 -6.90
N SER A 188 0.91 19.87 -7.48
CA SER A 188 1.44 19.13 -8.63
C SER A 188 1.84 17.68 -8.31
N ASN A 189 2.00 17.34 -7.02
CA ASN A 189 2.27 15.99 -6.53
C ASN A 189 1.02 15.28 -5.98
N ALA A 190 -0.15 15.92 -6.10
CA ALA A 190 -1.38 15.44 -5.51
C ALA A 190 -2.42 15.08 -6.57
N ILE A 191 -3.27 14.11 -6.22
CA ILE A 191 -4.45 13.74 -6.97
C ILE A 191 -5.63 13.81 -6.01
N LEU A 192 -6.62 14.64 -6.35
CA LEU A 192 -7.86 14.80 -5.60
C LEU A 192 -8.99 14.08 -6.32
N SER A 193 -9.58 13.09 -5.68
CA SER A 193 -10.80 12.45 -6.17
C SER A 193 -11.98 12.73 -5.23
N ILE A 194 -13.15 13.02 -5.81
CA ILE A 194 -14.37 13.29 -5.07
C ILE A 194 -15.46 12.38 -5.62
N ALA A 195 -15.98 11.48 -4.77
CA ALA A 195 -17.00 10.51 -5.17
C ALA A 195 -18.21 10.56 -4.26
N GLY A 196 -19.41 10.52 -4.84
CA GLY A 196 -20.69 10.50 -4.09
C GLY A 196 -21.76 11.42 -4.63
N ASN A 197 -22.64 11.88 -3.75
CA ASN A 197 -23.77 12.73 -4.13
C ASN A 197 -23.34 14.18 -4.38
N LEU A 198 -23.09 14.50 -5.62
CA LEU A 198 -22.57 15.79 -6.05
C LEU A 198 -23.00 16.15 -7.47
N ASP A 199 -22.84 17.44 -7.81
CA ASP A 199 -22.92 17.95 -9.19
C ASP A 199 -21.48 18.12 -9.71
N GLU A 200 -21.12 17.40 -10.75
CA GLU A 200 -19.74 17.32 -11.24
C GLU A 200 -19.20 18.69 -11.66
N ALA A 201 -19.97 19.47 -12.45
CA ALA A 201 -19.51 20.76 -12.95
C ALA A 201 -19.33 21.80 -11.82
N LYS A 202 -20.30 21.83 -10.88
CA LYS A 202 -20.21 22.73 -9.71
C LYS A 202 -19.06 22.32 -8.79
N THR A 203 -18.85 21.02 -8.59
CA THR A 203 -17.77 20.52 -7.76
C THR A 203 -16.42 20.87 -8.34
N ILE A 204 -16.20 20.69 -9.65
CA ILE A 204 -14.97 21.09 -10.33
C ILE A 204 -14.72 22.60 -10.19
N ALA A 205 -15.76 23.43 -10.40
CA ALA A 205 -15.62 24.88 -10.23
C ALA A 205 -15.29 25.29 -8.78
N LEU A 206 -15.89 24.62 -7.81
CA LEU A 206 -15.64 24.82 -6.39
C LEU A 206 -14.19 24.42 -6.02
N VAL A 207 -13.71 23.30 -6.52
CA VAL A 207 -12.32 22.86 -6.32
C VAL A 207 -11.35 23.85 -6.94
N GLU A 208 -11.62 24.38 -8.14
CA GLU A 208 -10.78 25.40 -8.78
C GLU A 208 -10.74 26.68 -7.96
N GLN A 209 -11.86 27.12 -7.39
CA GLN A 209 -11.92 28.27 -6.51
C GLN A 209 -11.13 28.07 -5.20
N ILE A 210 -11.16 26.88 -4.63
CA ILE A 210 -10.54 26.59 -3.31
C ILE A 210 -9.04 26.27 -3.46
N PHE A 211 -8.66 25.47 -4.45
CA PHE A 211 -7.30 24.95 -4.60
C PHE A 211 -6.47 25.67 -5.66
N GLY A 212 -7.11 26.42 -6.60
CA GLY A 212 -6.45 26.93 -7.80
C GLY A 212 -5.31 27.89 -7.55
N ASP A 213 -5.37 28.66 -6.47
CA ASP A 213 -4.35 29.64 -6.09
C ASP A 213 -3.31 29.09 -5.08
N ILE A 214 -3.41 27.83 -4.68
CA ILE A 214 -2.40 27.20 -3.82
C ILE A 214 -1.08 27.13 -4.59
N PRO A 215 0.02 27.68 -4.04
CA PRO A 215 1.32 27.65 -4.69
C PRO A 215 1.80 26.22 -4.95
N SER A 216 2.46 26.01 -6.08
CA SER A 216 3.02 24.72 -6.44
C SER A 216 4.24 24.87 -7.32
N SER A 217 5.25 24.04 -7.10
CA SER A 217 6.31 23.83 -8.09
C SER A 217 5.77 22.86 -9.14
N LEU A 218 5.77 23.25 -10.40
CA LEU A 218 5.34 22.36 -11.48
C LEU A 218 6.36 21.23 -11.80
N LEU A 219 7.57 21.38 -11.27
CA LEU A 219 8.64 20.40 -11.39
C LEU A 219 8.93 19.82 -9.98
N ILE A 220 8.53 18.60 -9.76
CA ILE A 220 8.87 17.87 -8.55
C ILE A 220 10.16 17.10 -8.82
N ASP A 221 11.17 17.39 -8.03
CA ASP A 221 12.42 16.65 -8.04
C ASP A 221 12.21 15.28 -7.35
N GLN A 222 11.65 14.32 -8.11
CA GLN A 222 11.53 12.95 -7.63
C GLN A 222 12.91 12.29 -7.59
N PRO A 223 13.26 11.58 -6.51
CA PRO A 223 14.53 10.89 -6.45
C PRO A 223 14.59 9.80 -7.52
N ILE A 224 15.73 9.70 -8.22
CA ILE A 224 15.99 8.56 -9.10
C ILE A 224 16.26 7.34 -8.21
N LEU A 225 15.32 6.39 -8.23
CA LEU A 225 15.43 5.20 -7.42
C LEU A 225 16.43 4.20 -8.03
N PRO A 226 17.31 3.62 -7.22
CA PRO A 226 18.24 2.59 -7.70
C PRO A 226 17.46 1.35 -8.12
N GLN A 227 17.84 0.77 -9.25
CA GLN A 227 17.27 -0.48 -9.73
C GLN A 227 17.79 -1.64 -8.87
N GLU A 228 16.86 -2.45 -8.31
CA GLU A 228 17.27 -3.67 -7.60
C GLU A 228 17.88 -4.67 -8.59
N PRO A 229 19.13 -5.12 -8.36
CA PRO A 229 19.77 -6.11 -9.21
C PRO A 229 19.06 -7.47 -9.12
N GLU A 230 19.13 -8.24 -10.19
CA GLU A 230 18.55 -9.58 -10.19
C GLU A 230 19.29 -10.47 -9.17
N GLN A 231 18.51 -11.19 -8.38
CA GLN A 231 19.06 -12.12 -7.39
C GLN A 231 19.48 -13.41 -8.08
N THR A 232 20.71 -13.83 -7.88
CA THR A 232 21.34 -15.01 -8.50
C THR A 232 21.74 -16.09 -7.51
N GLU A 233 21.57 -15.83 -6.21
CA GLU A 233 21.89 -16.79 -5.13
C GLU A 233 20.80 -16.73 -4.04
N ALA A 234 20.45 -17.87 -3.49
CA ALA A 234 19.50 -17.95 -2.38
C ALA A 234 20.03 -17.22 -1.15
N ARG A 235 19.15 -16.44 -0.51
CA ARG A 235 19.47 -15.74 0.74
C ARG A 235 18.67 -16.34 1.87
N ARG A 236 19.30 -16.56 3.02
CA ARG A 236 18.65 -17.20 4.16
C ARG A 236 18.99 -16.47 5.45
N GLN A 237 17.98 -16.33 6.31
CA GLN A 237 18.15 -15.82 7.67
C GLN A 237 17.30 -16.65 8.63
N ILE A 238 17.89 -17.00 9.77
CA ILE A 238 17.18 -17.69 10.85
C ILE A 238 17.26 -16.78 12.07
N VAL A 239 16.13 -16.53 12.69
CA VAL A 239 16.04 -15.76 13.94
C VAL A 239 15.23 -16.54 14.96
N GLU A 240 15.59 -16.39 16.23
CA GLU A 240 14.86 -16.97 17.35
C GLU A 240 13.97 -15.91 17.99
N ARG A 241 12.70 -16.24 18.24
CA ARG A 241 11.71 -15.33 18.81
C ARG A 241 10.78 -16.06 19.75
N GLN A 242 10.27 -15.35 20.75
CA GLN A 242 9.16 -15.79 21.57
C GLN A 242 7.85 -15.69 20.77
N VAL A 243 7.47 -16.77 20.10
CA VAL A 243 6.29 -16.82 19.22
C VAL A 243 5.52 -18.12 19.46
N PRO A 244 4.20 -18.16 19.14
CA PRO A 244 3.39 -19.36 19.33
C PRO A 244 3.88 -20.57 18.54
N ASN A 245 4.29 -20.37 17.29
CA ASN A 245 4.69 -21.42 16.36
C ASN A 245 5.97 -21.03 15.61
N ASN A 246 6.71 -22.02 15.15
CA ASN A 246 7.71 -21.80 14.10
C ASN A 246 7.03 -21.19 12.86
N ALA A 247 7.72 -20.29 12.15
CA ALA A 247 7.19 -19.72 10.93
C ALA A 247 8.26 -19.64 9.83
N LEU A 248 7.82 -19.77 8.58
CA LEU A 248 8.63 -19.68 7.39
C LEU A 248 8.06 -18.62 6.44
N TYR A 249 8.93 -17.73 5.96
CA TYR A 249 8.64 -16.74 4.95
C TYR A 249 9.63 -16.93 3.81
N LYS A 250 9.12 -17.14 2.61
CA LYS A 250 9.93 -17.30 1.41
C LYS A 250 9.45 -16.30 0.36
N ALA A 251 10.36 -15.47 -0.14
CA ALA A 251 10.02 -14.37 -1.02
C ALA A 251 10.91 -14.32 -2.26
N TRP A 252 10.36 -13.81 -3.34
CA TRP A 252 11.04 -13.55 -4.62
C TRP A 252 10.72 -12.13 -5.07
N VAL A 253 11.71 -11.41 -5.59
CA VAL A 253 11.47 -10.14 -6.24
C VAL A 253 10.73 -10.40 -7.56
N MET A 254 9.57 -9.79 -7.71
CA MET A 254 8.69 -9.94 -8.86
C MET A 254 8.78 -8.76 -9.84
N SER A 255 7.93 -8.72 -10.84
CA SER A 255 7.78 -7.58 -11.76
C SER A 255 7.18 -6.35 -11.08
N ASP A 256 7.35 -5.19 -11.70
CA ASP A 256 6.66 -3.95 -11.32
C ASP A 256 5.19 -3.96 -11.74
N ARG A 257 4.44 -2.94 -11.27
CA ARG A 257 2.98 -2.79 -11.49
C ARG A 257 2.60 -2.61 -12.96
N TRP A 258 3.47 -2.05 -13.78
CA TRP A 258 3.19 -1.79 -15.21
C TRP A 258 3.47 -2.99 -16.11
N SER A 259 4.16 -4.00 -15.60
CA SER A 259 4.41 -5.24 -16.32
C SER A 259 3.15 -6.09 -16.44
N PRO A 260 2.85 -6.69 -17.60
CA PRO A 260 1.77 -7.66 -17.71
C PRO A 260 1.98 -8.89 -16.80
N ASP A 261 3.23 -9.20 -16.44
CA ASP A 261 3.55 -10.28 -15.51
C ASP A 261 3.03 -10.01 -14.09
N TYR A 262 2.70 -8.76 -13.72
CA TYR A 262 2.10 -8.43 -12.43
C TYR A 262 0.83 -9.25 -12.16
N TYR A 263 -0.10 -9.25 -13.10
CA TYR A 263 -1.34 -10.00 -13.01
C TYR A 263 -1.10 -11.52 -12.96
N VAL A 264 -0.07 -11.98 -13.64
CA VAL A 264 0.31 -13.41 -13.66
C VAL A 264 0.83 -13.84 -12.30
N TYR A 265 1.69 -13.04 -11.64
CA TYR A 265 2.15 -13.30 -10.27
C TYR A 265 1.01 -13.33 -9.27
N ASP A 266 0.06 -12.39 -9.38
CA ASP A 266 -1.09 -12.32 -8.50
C ASP A 266 -1.98 -13.56 -8.65
N MET A 267 -2.28 -13.96 -9.89
CA MET A 267 -3.01 -15.20 -10.16
C MET A 267 -2.30 -16.46 -9.67
N ILE A 268 -0.97 -16.54 -9.78
CA ILE A 268 -0.19 -17.65 -9.21
C ILE A 268 -0.38 -17.70 -7.69
N SER A 269 -0.34 -16.55 -7.01
CA SER A 269 -0.53 -16.48 -5.56
C SER A 269 -1.90 -17.03 -5.15
N ASP A 270 -2.95 -16.67 -5.89
CA ASP A 270 -4.32 -17.10 -5.65
C ASP A 270 -4.54 -18.61 -5.94
N VAL A 271 -3.95 -19.14 -7.00
CA VAL A 271 -3.97 -20.58 -7.28
C VAL A 271 -3.32 -21.37 -6.14
N LEU A 272 -2.20 -20.85 -5.61
CA LEU A 272 -1.46 -21.51 -4.54
C LEU A 272 -2.19 -21.46 -3.21
N SER A 273 -2.79 -20.33 -2.81
CA SER A 273 -3.18 -20.14 -1.42
C SER A 273 -4.51 -19.40 -1.17
N ASN A 274 -5.27 -19.01 -2.17
CA ASN A 274 -6.49 -18.26 -1.91
C ASN A 274 -7.73 -19.15 -1.72
N GLY A 275 -8.06 -19.43 -0.45
CA GLY A 275 -9.23 -20.20 -0.01
C GLY A 275 -8.97 -21.70 0.15
N HIS A 276 -9.97 -22.40 0.73
CA HIS A 276 -9.85 -23.82 1.12
C HIS A 276 -9.61 -24.78 -0.06
N SER A 277 -9.93 -24.40 -1.29
CA SER A 277 -9.72 -25.21 -2.50
C SER A 277 -8.37 -24.92 -3.17
N SER A 278 -7.53 -24.06 -2.62
CA SER A 278 -6.21 -23.74 -3.16
C SER A 278 -5.21 -24.89 -2.94
N ARG A 279 -4.17 -24.95 -3.78
CA ARG A 279 -3.25 -26.11 -3.83
C ARG A 279 -2.49 -26.29 -2.51
N MET A 280 -1.87 -25.24 -1.99
CA MET A 280 -1.10 -25.32 -0.74
C MET A 280 -2.00 -25.58 0.46
N TYR A 281 -3.18 -24.95 0.54
CA TYR A 281 -4.08 -25.18 1.67
C TYR A 281 -4.51 -26.65 1.74
N ARG A 282 -4.99 -27.21 0.64
CA ARG A 282 -5.42 -28.61 0.60
C ARG A 282 -4.30 -29.57 0.98
N ARG A 283 -3.15 -29.43 0.32
CA ARG A 283 -2.06 -30.39 0.53
C ARG A 283 -1.33 -30.16 1.84
N LEU A 284 -0.89 -28.91 2.12
CA LEU A 284 0.07 -28.63 3.20
C LEU A 284 -0.61 -28.41 4.55
N VAL A 285 -1.90 -27.97 4.54
CA VAL A 285 -2.67 -27.77 5.77
C VAL A 285 -3.59 -28.96 6.05
N GLN A 286 -4.38 -29.42 5.06
CA GLN A 286 -5.39 -30.46 5.30
C GLN A 286 -4.83 -31.89 5.21
N GLU A 287 -4.04 -32.20 4.17
CA GLU A 287 -3.60 -33.57 3.91
C GLU A 287 -2.31 -33.91 4.67
N GLU A 288 -1.25 -33.12 4.52
CA GLU A 288 0.05 -33.38 5.16
C GLU A 288 0.18 -32.75 6.55
N ALA A 289 -0.69 -31.81 6.92
CA ALA A 289 -0.70 -31.11 8.19
C ALA A 289 0.67 -30.53 8.61
N LEU A 290 1.43 -30.02 7.64
CA LEU A 290 2.74 -29.38 7.90
C LEU A 290 2.60 -27.97 8.47
N PHE A 291 1.54 -27.28 8.08
CA PHE A 291 1.27 -25.91 8.48
C PHE A 291 -0.08 -25.80 9.19
N THR A 292 -0.17 -24.87 10.15
CA THR A 292 -1.45 -24.43 10.70
C THR A 292 -2.16 -23.44 9.78
N GLU A 293 -1.37 -22.63 9.08
CA GLU A 293 -1.80 -21.68 8.06
C GLU A 293 -0.69 -21.51 7.03
N ILE A 294 -1.06 -21.31 5.78
CA ILE A 294 -0.14 -20.96 4.70
C ILE A 294 -0.79 -19.97 3.75
N ASN A 295 -0.05 -18.96 3.35
CA ASN A 295 -0.52 -17.90 2.46
C ASN A 295 0.52 -17.65 1.36
N ALA A 296 0.04 -17.39 0.14
CA ALA A 296 0.82 -16.83 -0.95
C ALA A 296 0.16 -15.53 -1.40
N TYR A 297 0.94 -14.50 -1.65
CA TYR A 297 0.45 -13.17 -2.03
C TYR A 297 1.56 -12.33 -2.67
N ILE A 298 1.17 -11.25 -3.34
CA ILE A 298 2.07 -10.21 -3.83
C ILE A 298 1.98 -8.96 -2.95
N THR A 299 3.06 -8.17 -2.88
CA THR A 299 3.04 -6.95 -2.06
C THR A 299 2.31 -5.77 -2.71
N GLY A 300 2.04 -5.83 -4.01
CA GLY A 300 1.27 -4.80 -4.72
C GLY A 300 2.00 -3.46 -4.88
N ASP A 301 3.32 -3.43 -4.71
CA ASP A 301 4.15 -2.24 -4.85
C ASP A 301 4.21 -1.76 -6.32
N LEU A 302 4.48 -0.47 -6.56
CA LEU A 302 4.59 0.09 -7.91
C LEU A 302 5.84 -0.38 -8.63
N ASP A 303 7.01 -0.29 -8.01
CA ASP A 303 8.24 -0.87 -8.52
C ASP A 303 8.25 -2.39 -8.28
N LYS A 304 9.36 -3.06 -8.55
CA LYS A 304 9.48 -4.51 -8.37
C LYS A 304 9.16 -4.92 -6.93
N GLY A 305 7.96 -5.43 -6.71
CA GLY A 305 7.47 -5.92 -5.43
C GLY A 305 7.97 -7.33 -5.09
N LEU A 306 7.32 -7.96 -4.12
CA LEU A 306 7.62 -9.33 -3.70
C LEU A 306 6.44 -10.26 -3.96
N PHE A 307 6.74 -11.44 -4.49
CA PHE A 307 5.90 -12.61 -4.38
C PHE A 307 6.31 -13.35 -3.10
N VAL A 308 5.39 -13.59 -2.20
CA VAL A 308 5.66 -14.11 -0.86
C VAL A 308 4.84 -15.37 -0.60
N VAL A 309 5.49 -16.40 -0.06
CA VAL A 309 4.83 -17.53 0.59
C VAL A 309 5.19 -17.49 2.06
N SER A 310 4.18 -17.47 2.92
CA SER A 310 4.36 -17.43 4.37
C SER A 310 3.50 -18.48 5.06
N GLY A 311 4.02 -19.12 6.10
CA GLY A 311 3.25 -20.11 6.84
C GLY A 311 3.74 -20.30 8.27
N LYS A 312 2.81 -20.65 9.16
CA LYS A 312 3.09 -21.10 10.52
C LYS A 312 3.06 -22.62 10.56
N LEU A 313 4.13 -23.20 11.08
CA LEU A 313 4.33 -24.65 11.07
C LEU A 313 3.54 -25.29 12.22
N ASN A 314 3.05 -26.50 11.99
CA ASN A 314 2.58 -27.37 13.06
C ASN A 314 3.74 -27.83 13.96
N ASN A 315 3.46 -28.07 15.22
CA ASN A 315 4.46 -28.51 16.18
C ASN A 315 5.13 -29.80 15.69
N GLY A 316 6.48 -29.79 15.73
CA GLY A 316 7.28 -30.94 15.31
C GLY A 316 7.58 -30.98 13.81
N THR A 317 7.06 -30.06 12.99
CA THR A 317 7.41 -29.99 11.56
C THR A 317 8.82 -29.44 11.38
N PRO A 318 9.75 -30.17 10.74
CA PRO A 318 11.06 -29.66 10.40
C PRO A 318 10.99 -28.55 9.34
N PHE A 319 11.82 -27.50 9.47
CA PHE A 319 11.84 -26.39 8.50
C PHE A 319 12.18 -26.84 7.08
N GLU A 320 13.14 -27.76 6.95
CA GLU A 320 13.55 -28.32 5.67
C GLU A 320 12.39 -29.01 4.95
N ARG A 321 11.57 -29.78 5.71
CA ARG A 321 10.39 -30.46 5.16
C ARG A 321 9.33 -29.45 4.73
N ALA A 322 9.12 -28.40 5.52
CA ALA A 322 8.16 -27.34 5.21
C ALA A 322 8.57 -26.55 3.95
N GLU A 323 9.85 -26.17 3.86
CA GLU A 323 10.38 -25.45 2.68
C GLU A 323 10.33 -26.32 1.43
N GLU A 324 10.74 -27.60 1.52
CA GLU A 324 10.66 -28.55 0.42
C GLU A 324 9.21 -28.73 -0.09
N ALA A 325 8.24 -28.78 0.81
CA ALA A 325 6.83 -28.91 0.44
C ALA A 325 6.31 -27.69 -0.33
N ILE A 326 6.73 -26.46 0.04
CA ILE A 326 6.44 -25.24 -0.72
C ILE A 326 7.09 -25.31 -2.11
N ASP A 327 8.37 -25.68 -2.19
CA ASP A 327 9.09 -25.79 -3.46
C ASP A 327 8.48 -26.84 -4.39
N GLN A 328 7.95 -27.93 -3.85
CA GLN A 328 7.23 -28.95 -4.63
C GLN A 328 5.94 -28.39 -5.25
N GLU A 329 5.16 -27.56 -4.52
CA GLU A 329 3.95 -26.95 -5.09
C GLU A 329 4.30 -25.92 -6.18
N ILE A 330 5.35 -25.14 -6.01
CA ILE A 330 5.86 -24.23 -7.05
C ILE A 330 6.34 -25.04 -8.26
N LYS A 331 7.08 -26.13 -8.04
CA LYS A 331 7.57 -27.01 -9.11
C LYS A 331 6.45 -27.64 -9.93
N LYS A 332 5.32 -27.99 -9.31
CA LYS A 332 4.15 -28.46 -10.05
C LYS A 332 3.62 -27.39 -11.01
N LEU A 333 3.56 -26.13 -10.59
CA LEU A 333 3.17 -25.02 -11.49
C LEU A 333 4.14 -24.83 -12.67
N GLN A 334 5.42 -25.13 -12.47
CA GLN A 334 6.44 -25.06 -13.52
C GLN A 334 6.34 -26.21 -14.53
N GLN A 335 5.93 -27.39 -14.09
CA GLN A 335 5.96 -28.64 -14.88
C GLN A 335 4.62 -29.04 -15.46
N GLU A 336 3.53 -28.69 -14.78
CA GLU A 336 2.18 -29.12 -15.12
C GLU A 336 1.33 -27.90 -15.53
N PRO A 337 0.57 -27.98 -16.63
CA PRO A 337 -0.33 -26.91 -17.01
C PRO A 337 -1.43 -26.74 -15.95
N ILE A 338 -1.71 -25.49 -15.61
CA ILE A 338 -2.85 -25.14 -14.73
C ILE A 338 -4.13 -25.34 -15.53
N SER A 339 -5.15 -25.95 -14.92
CA SER A 339 -6.40 -26.20 -15.60
C SER A 339 -7.16 -24.91 -15.88
N SER A 340 -7.89 -24.85 -17.00
CA SER A 340 -8.75 -23.70 -17.34
C SER A 340 -9.76 -23.39 -16.23
N HIS A 341 -10.23 -24.41 -15.52
CA HIS A 341 -11.15 -24.24 -14.40
C HIS A 341 -10.52 -23.52 -13.21
N GLU A 342 -9.24 -23.79 -12.87
CA GLU A 342 -8.53 -23.05 -11.79
C GLU A 342 -8.31 -21.60 -12.18
N ILE A 343 -7.94 -21.33 -13.43
CA ILE A 343 -7.74 -19.97 -13.94
C ILE A 343 -9.05 -19.19 -13.88
N GLU A 344 -10.12 -19.76 -14.42
CA GLU A 344 -11.45 -19.15 -14.41
C GLU A 344 -11.95 -18.87 -12.98
N LYS A 345 -11.75 -19.81 -12.06
CA LYS A 345 -12.09 -19.65 -10.65
C LYS A 345 -11.38 -18.44 -10.02
N VAL A 346 -10.07 -18.29 -10.27
CA VAL A 346 -9.28 -17.17 -9.73
C VAL A 346 -9.69 -15.85 -10.37
N ALA A 347 -9.85 -15.80 -11.69
CA ALA A 347 -10.30 -14.60 -12.40
C ALA A 347 -11.69 -14.14 -11.93
N ASN A 348 -12.64 -15.07 -11.78
CA ASN A 348 -13.98 -14.76 -11.26
C ASN A 348 -13.94 -14.24 -9.81
N LYS A 349 -13.04 -14.79 -8.98
CA LYS A 349 -12.87 -14.32 -7.60
C LYS A 349 -12.31 -12.90 -7.55
N PHE A 350 -11.30 -12.61 -8.38
CA PHE A 350 -10.77 -11.26 -8.52
C PHE A 350 -11.85 -10.29 -8.96
N GLU A 351 -12.58 -10.60 -10.04
CA GLU A 351 -13.65 -9.74 -10.54
C GLU A 351 -14.71 -9.47 -9.47
N ASN A 352 -15.12 -10.50 -8.73
CA ASN A 352 -16.07 -10.35 -7.63
C ASN A 352 -15.53 -9.37 -6.57
N THR A 353 -14.29 -9.56 -6.12
CA THR A 353 -13.65 -8.65 -5.15
C THR A 353 -13.54 -7.22 -5.69
N PHE A 354 -13.16 -7.08 -6.97
CA PHE A 354 -13.06 -5.80 -7.65
C PHE A 354 -14.40 -5.06 -7.72
N VAL A 355 -15.48 -5.76 -8.08
CA VAL A 355 -16.82 -5.15 -8.12
C VAL A 355 -17.28 -4.71 -6.73
N TYR A 356 -17.06 -5.54 -5.71
CA TYR A 356 -17.40 -5.19 -4.33
C TYR A 356 -16.57 -4.04 -3.78
N SER A 357 -15.28 -3.94 -4.13
CA SER A 357 -14.42 -2.83 -3.70
C SER A 357 -14.88 -1.48 -4.26
N GLN A 358 -15.72 -1.46 -5.29
CA GLN A 358 -16.26 -0.22 -5.87
C GLN A 358 -17.62 0.19 -5.30
N TYR A 359 -18.14 -0.54 -4.31
CA TYR A 359 -19.47 -0.25 -3.77
C TYR A 359 -19.51 1.04 -2.96
N LYS A 360 -18.49 1.28 -2.12
CA LYS A 360 -18.42 2.49 -1.30
C LYS A 360 -17.81 3.66 -2.08
N SER A 361 -18.30 4.89 -1.80
CA SER A 361 -17.75 6.11 -2.39
C SER A 361 -16.27 6.31 -2.04
N ALA A 362 -15.84 5.94 -0.83
CA ALA A 362 -14.46 6.01 -0.39
C ALA A 362 -13.54 5.12 -1.23
N ASP A 363 -13.94 3.88 -1.46
CA ASP A 363 -13.15 2.92 -2.26
C ASP A 363 -13.07 3.36 -3.72
N ARG A 364 -14.16 3.93 -4.28
CA ARG A 364 -14.12 4.50 -5.65
C ARG A 364 -13.21 5.71 -5.75
N ALA A 365 -13.28 6.63 -4.77
CA ALA A 365 -12.42 7.80 -4.75
C ALA A 365 -10.94 7.42 -4.68
N LEU A 366 -10.60 6.46 -3.81
CA LEU A 366 -9.25 5.92 -3.72
C LEU A 366 -8.81 5.25 -5.03
N SER A 367 -9.63 4.38 -5.61
CA SER A 367 -9.30 3.67 -6.85
C SER A 367 -9.06 4.64 -8.01
N LEU A 368 -9.87 5.69 -8.14
CA LEU A 368 -9.68 6.73 -9.15
C LEU A 368 -8.34 7.46 -8.98
N CYS A 369 -7.96 7.80 -7.75
CA CYS A 369 -6.64 8.38 -7.47
C CYS A 369 -5.50 7.42 -7.83
N TYR A 370 -5.61 6.16 -7.42
CA TYR A 370 -4.60 5.14 -7.65
C TYR A 370 -4.38 4.88 -9.14
N TYR A 371 -5.45 4.66 -9.91
CA TYR A 371 -5.32 4.40 -11.36
C TYR A 371 -4.86 5.63 -12.13
N GLU A 372 -5.22 6.86 -11.69
CA GLU A 372 -4.65 8.08 -12.25
C GLU A 372 -3.14 8.20 -11.93
N MET A 373 -2.72 7.82 -10.72
CA MET A 373 -1.31 7.84 -10.32
C MET A 373 -0.46 6.90 -11.16
N ILE A 374 -0.94 5.70 -11.46
CA ILE A 374 -0.22 4.74 -12.32
C ILE A 374 -0.33 5.05 -13.82
N GLY A 375 -1.04 6.13 -14.19
CA GLY A 375 -1.11 6.64 -15.56
C GLY A 375 -2.19 6.01 -16.44
N ASN A 376 -3.06 5.16 -15.90
CA ASN A 376 -4.17 4.55 -16.64
C ASN A 376 -5.45 4.48 -15.79
N ILE A 377 -6.20 5.59 -15.74
CA ILE A 377 -7.42 5.69 -14.96
C ILE A 377 -8.54 4.73 -15.46
N GLU A 378 -8.51 4.29 -16.72
CA GLU A 378 -9.51 3.37 -17.29
C GLU A 378 -9.48 1.99 -16.60
N LEU A 379 -8.39 1.64 -15.93
CA LEU A 379 -8.30 0.41 -15.14
C LEU A 379 -9.36 0.34 -14.02
N VAL A 380 -9.92 1.48 -13.59
CA VAL A 380 -11.07 1.49 -12.68
C VAL A 380 -12.28 0.70 -13.23
N ASN A 381 -12.32 0.48 -14.53
CA ASN A 381 -13.38 -0.28 -15.21
C ASN A 381 -12.88 -1.55 -15.90
N THR A 382 -11.60 -1.63 -16.23
CA THR A 382 -11.06 -2.68 -17.12
C THR A 382 -10.02 -3.60 -16.47
N GLU A 383 -9.63 -3.37 -15.21
CA GLU A 383 -8.64 -4.19 -14.53
C GLU A 383 -8.96 -5.71 -14.56
N PRO A 384 -10.23 -6.15 -14.38
CA PRO A 384 -10.58 -7.57 -14.46
C PRO A 384 -10.27 -8.22 -15.81
N ASP A 385 -10.27 -7.45 -16.90
CA ASP A 385 -9.99 -7.99 -18.24
C ASP A 385 -8.56 -8.53 -18.34
N HIS A 386 -7.60 -7.86 -17.70
CA HIS A 386 -6.21 -8.31 -17.66
C HIS A 386 -6.04 -9.66 -16.97
N TYR A 387 -6.82 -9.95 -15.93
CA TYR A 387 -6.83 -11.27 -15.28
C TYR A 387 -7.46 -12.35 -16.17
N ARG A 388 -8.47 -11.99 -16.97
CA ARG A 388 -9.12 -12.91 -17.91
C ARG A 388 -8.23 -13.25 -19.12
N GLU A 389 -7.30 -12.37 -19.47
CA GLU A 389 -6.35 -12.56 -20.58
C GLU A 389 -5.18 -13.48 -20.21
N VAL A 390 -4.95 -13.76 -18.91
CA VAL A 390 -3.84 -14.61 -18.46
C VAL A 390 -4.06 -16.06 -18.91
N THR A 391 -3.06 -16.62 -19.57
CA THR A 391 -3.10 -17.98 -20.11
C THR A 391 -2.35 -19.00 -19.22
N PRO A 392 -2.62 -20.31 -19.36
CA PRO A 392 -1.82 -21.36 -18.70
C PRO A 392 -0.32 -21.25 -19.00
N ALA A 393 0.03 -20.84 -20.22
CA ALA A 393 1.41 -20.68 -20.64
C ALA A 393 2.10 -19.48 -19.92
N ASP A 394 1.37 -18.38 -19.68
CA ASP A 394 1.88 -17.25 -18.91
C ASP A 394 2.15 -17.64 -17.47
N LEU A 395 1.22 -18.36 -16.84
CA LEU A 395 1.38 -18.85 -15.47
C LEU A 395 2.61 -19.76 -15.34
N GLN A 396 2.78 -20.69 -16.29
CA GLN A 396 3.96 -21.57 -16.31
C GLN A 396 5.25 -20.80 -16.55
N ARG A 397 5.25 -19.85 -17.48
CA ARG A 397 6.41 -18.98 -17.79
C ARG A 397 6.86 -18.16 -16.57
N VAL A 398 5.93 -17.56 -15.87
CA VAL A 398 6.23 -16.74 -14.68
C VAL A 398 6.58 -17.64 -13.48
N ALA A 399 5.91 -18.78 -13.28
CA ALA A 399 6.27 -19.73 -12.25
C ALA A 399 7.73 -20.22 -12.37
N ASN A 400 8.27 -20.33 -13.61
CA ASN A 400 9.67 -20.67 -13.84
C ASN A 400 10.68 -19.60 -13.36
N ARG A 401 10.22 -18.41 -12.97
CA ARG A 401 11.05 -17.39 -12.31
C ARG A 401 11.15 -17.58 -10.79
N LEU A 402 10.25 -18.36 -10.19
CA LEU A 402 10.24 -18.66 -8.76
C LEU A 402 11.21 -19.79 -8.45
N THR A 403 12.50 -19.56 -8.72
CA THR A 403 13.56 -20.56 -8.49
C THR A 403 14.17 -20.40 -7.09
N GLN A 404 14.85 -21.45 -6.64
CA GLN A 404 15.51 -21.42 -5.32
C GLN A 404 16.60 -20.37 -5.26
N GLU A 405 17.40 -20.20 -6.31
CA GLU A 405 18.50 -19.22 -6.36
C GLU A 405 18.01 -17.77 -6.26
N ARG A 406 16.78 -17.50 -6.69
CA ARG A 406 16.16 -16.19 -6.64
C ARG A 406 15.35 -15.95 -5.36
N SER A 407 15.32 -16.93 -4.45
CA SER A 407 14.52 -16.84 -3.22
C SER A 407 15.29 -16.23 -2.06
N SER A 408 14.54 -15.55 -1.19
CA SER A 408 14.98 -15.10 0.12
C SER A 408 14.11 -15.76 1.19
N SER A 409 14.70 -16.55 2.09
CA SER A 409 13.98 -17.31 3.12
C SER A 409 14.29 -16.76 4.51
N LEU A 410 13.26 -16.36 5.25
CA LEU A 410 13.34 -15.97 6.65
C LEU A 410 12.64 -17.06 7.49
N THR A 411 13.38 -17.63 8.42
CA THR A 411 12.88 -18.64 9.35
C THR A 411 12.78 -18.03 10.75
N ILE A 412 11.60 -18.09 11.35
CA ILE A 412 11.35 -17.69 12.73
C ILE A 412 11.29 -18.97 13.58
N LYS A 413 12.30 -19.20 14.37
CA LYS A 413 12.36 -20.33 15.28
C LYS A 413 11.78 -19.93 16.63
N ARG A 414 10.80 -20.69 17.10
CA ARG A 414 10.22 -20.52 18.44
C ARG A 414 11.25 -20.85 19.52
N ILE A 415 11.34 -19.97 20.50
CA ILE A 415 11.97 -20.23 21.79
C ILE A 415 10.90 -20.19 22.88
N GLU A 416 11.13 -20.90 23.98
CA GLU A 416 10.23 -20.96 25.15
C GLU A 416 10.18 -19.64 25.91
#